data_842038c71772138fa7535655c9e234d2
#
_entry.id   842038c71772138fa7535655c9e234d2
#
_cell.length_a   1.000
_cell.length_b   1.000
_cell.length_c   1.000
_cell.angle_alpha   90.00
_cell.angle_beta   90.00
_cell.angle_gamma   90.00
#
_symmetry.space_group_name_H-M   'P 1'
#
loop_
_entity.id
_entity.type
_entity.pdbx_description
1 polymer ?
#
loop_
_entity_poly.entity_id
_entity_poly.type
_entity_poly.pdbx_seq_one_letter_code
_entity_poly.pdbx_strand_id
1 'polypeptide(L)'
;MPTVRFTRNIQRHVSCPTEAVTGATIGAALDAYFVAHGDARGYVLDDRGRLRQHMAAFIDGQQIEDRSGLTDPVPAGAVIDIVQSLSGG
;
A
#
# COMPACT_ATOMS: atom_id res chain seq x y z
N MET A 1 -1.56 10.37 -11.61
CA MET A 1 -0.75 9.84 -10.52
C MET A 1 -1.69 9.31 -9.44
N PRO A 2 -1.60 8.03 -9.06
CA PRO A 2 -2.39 7.53 -7.93
C PRO A 2 -1.90 8.14 -6.61
N THR A 3 -2.80 8.16 -5.62
CA THR A 3 -2.50 8.65 -4.28
C THR A 3 -2.46 7.46 -3.32
N VAL A 4 -1.43 7.36 -2.50
CA VAL A 4 -1.30 6.31 -1.49
C VAL A 4 -1.65 6.89 -0.12
N ARG A 5 -2.59 6.24 0.57
CA ARG A 5 -3.02 6.64 1.91
C ARG A 5 -2.91 5.45 2.86
N PHE A 6 -2.70 5.74 4.13
CA PHE A 6 -2.58 4.72 5.17
C PHE A 6 -3.56 5.01 6.29
N THR A 7 -4.01 3.96 6.98
CA THR A 7 -4.87 4.14 8.15
C THR A 7 -4.10 4.80 9.29
N ARG A 8 -4.83 5.45 10.18
CA ARG A 8 -4.25 6.14 11.33
C ARG A 8 -3.43 5.20 12.22
N ASN A 9 -3.83 3.96 12.30
CA ASN A 9 -3.15 2.96 13.12
C ASN A 9 -1.71 2.73 12.66
N ILE A 10 -1.51 2.64 11.34
CA ILE A 10 -0.17 2.49 10.76
C ILE A 10 0.65 3.75 11.01
N GLN A 11 0.03 4.92 10.87
CA GLN A 11 0.70 6.21 11.03
C GLN A 11 1.26 6.43 12.45
N ARG A 12 0.74 5.70 13.44
CA ARG A 12 1.26 5.76 14.81
C ARG A 12 2.61 5.08 14.96
N HIS A 13 2.94 4.17 14.06
CA HIS A 13 4.14 3.35 14.17
C HIS A 13 5.24 3.78 13.22
N VAL A 14 4.88 4.41 12.12
CA VAL A 14 5.84 4.78 11.09
C VAL A 14 5.34 6.01 10.34
N SER A 15 6.28 6.82 9.87
CA SER A 15 5.93 7.97 9.04
C SER A 15 5.47 7.50 7.68
N CYS A 16 4.20 7.72 7.38
CA CYS A 16 3.60 7.32 6.10
C CYS A 16 2.54 8.33 5.67
N PRO A 17 2.98 9.54 5.29
CA PRO A 17 2.04 10.58 4.85
C PRO A 17 1.33 10.19 3.56
N THR A 18 0.16 10.78 3.34
CA THR A 18 -0.57 10.62 2.09
C THR A 18 0.19 11.34 0.98
N GLU A 19 0.50 10.63 -0.11
CA GLU A 19 1.25 11.18 -1.23
C GLU A 19 0.77 10.63 -2.56
N ALA A 20 0.87 11.47 -3.58
CA ALA A 20 0.70 11.03 -4.97
C ALA A 20 2.02 10.41 -5.45
N VAL A 21 1.93 9.32 -6.19
CA VAL A 21 3.10 8.60 -6.70
C VAL A 21 2.86 8.20 -8.15
N THR A 22 3.91 7.74 -8.82
CA THR A 22 3.78 7.15 -10.14
C THR A 22 3.65 5.63 -10.01
N GLY A 23 2.95 5.01 -10.94
CA GLY A 23 2.84 3.55 -10.97
C GLY A 23 1.55 3.11 -11.64
N ALA A 24 1.66 2.11 -12.50
CA ALA A 24 0.52 1.56 -13.22
C ALA A 24 -0.05 0.31 -12.54
N THR A 25 0.65 -0.21 -11.54
CA THR A 25 0.21 -1.35 -10.74
C THR A 25 0.39 -1.03 -9.27
N ILE A 26 -0.25 -1.82 -8.40
CA ILE A 26 -0.08 -1.68 -6.95
C ILE A 26 1.41 -1.77 -6.59
N GLY A 27 2.12 -2.76 -7.12
CA GLY A 27 3.53 -2.94 -6.83
C GLY A 27 4.37 -1.74 -7.24
N ALA A 28 4.16 -1.24 -8.44
CA ALA A 28 4.90 -0.07 -8.93
C ALA A 28 4.62 1.18 -8.09
N ALA A 29 3.36 1.40 -7.75
CA ALA A 29 2.97 2.56 -6.94
C ALA A 29 3.57 2.48 -5.54
N LEU A 30 3.53 1.31 -4.90
CA LEU A 30 4.12 1.13 -3.58
C LEU A 30 5.64 1.24 -3.61
N ASP A 31 6.28 0.70 -4.64
CA ASP A 31 7.74 0.85 -4.80
C ASP A 31 8.11 2.32 -4.89
N ALA A 32 7.40 3.10 -5.68
CA ALA A 32 7.64 4.53 -5.80
C ALA A 32 7.44 5.24 -4.45
N TYR A 33 6.41 4.85 -3.71
CA TYR A 33 6.15 5.43 -2.40
C TYR A 33 7.30 5.13 -1.43
N PHE A 34 7.76 3.89 -1.38
CA PHE A 34 8.77 3.46 -0.42
C PHE A 34 10.19 3.94 -0.76
N VAL A 35 10.40 4.48 -1.95
CA VAL A 35 11.66 5.17 -2.26
C VAL A 35 11.83 6.38 -1.33
N ALA A 36 10.74 7.12 -1.09
CA ALA A 36 10.76 8.29 -0.22
C ALA A 36 10.48 7.94 1.25
N HIS A 37 9.82 6.81 1.51
CA HIS A 37 9.38 6.43 2.85
C HIS A 37 9.76 4.97 3.13
N GLY A 38 11.06 4.70 3.08
CA GLY A 38 11.59 3.34 3.21
C GLY A 38 11.23 2.66 4.53
N ASP A 39 11.09 3.42 5.60
CA ASP A 39 10.76 2.86 6.92
C ASP A 39 9.34 2.25 6.93
N ALA A 40 8.45 2.71 6.07
CA ALA A 40 7.10 2.18 6.01
C ALA A 40 7.02 0.84 5.29
N ARG A 41 7.99 0.52 4.46
CA ARG A 41 7.95 -0.70 3.63
C ARG A 41 7.80 -1.96 4.47
N GLY A 42 8.61 -2.09 5.53
CA GLY A 42 8.61 -3.28 6.37
C GLY A 42 7.32 -3.49 7.16
N TYR A 43 6.52 -2.44 7.34
CA TYR A 43 5.21 -2.56 7.98
C TYR A 43 4.16 -3.11 7.04
N VAL A 44 4.31 -2.84 5.74
CA VAL A 44 3.29 -3.17 4.73
C VAL A 44 3.64 -4.44 3.98
N LEU A 45 4.91 -4.61 3.62
CA LEU A 45 5.38 -5.73 2.82
C LEU A 45 6.33 -6.61 3.62
N ASP A 46 6.29 -7.92 3.34
CA ASP A 46 7.23 -8.88 3.95
C ASP A 46 8.56 -8.88 3.18
N ASP A 47 9.48 -9.77 3.58
CA ASP A 47 10.80 -9.88 2.99
C ASP A 47 10.80 -10.21 1.51
N ARG A 48 9.70 -10.79 1.02
CA ARG A 48 9.55 -11.17 -0.39
C ARG A 48 8.77 -10.15 -1.19
N GLY A 49 8.43 -9.02 -0.56
CA GLY A 49 7.66 -7.97 -1.24
C GLY A 49 6.17 -8.26 -1.35
N ARG A 50 5.67 -9.24 -0.62
CA ARG A 50 4.24 -9.55 -0.58
C ARG A 50 3.55 -8.73 0.51
N LEU A 51 2.29 -8.43 0.29
CA LEU A 51 1.49 -7.73 1.31
C LEU A 51 1.39 -8.62 2.56
N ARG A 52 1.70 -8.03 3.74
CA ARG A 52 1.67 -8.78 4.98
C ARG A 52 0.25 -9.25 5.28
N GLN A 53 0.13 -10.37 6.00
CA GLN A 53 -1.14 -11.04 6.26
C GLN A 53 -2.18 -10.15 6.93
N HIS A 54 -1.76 -9.29 7.84
CA HIS A 54 -2.67 -8.38 8.55
C HIS A 54 -2.86 -7.04 7.85
N MET A 55 -2.32 -6.89 6.65
CA MET A 55 -2.50 -5.69 5.83
C MET A 55 -3.43 -5.99 4.67
N ALA A 56 -4.21 -4.99 4.27
CA ALA A 56 -5.04 -5.05 3.09
C ALA A 56 -4.82 -3.79 2.26
N ALA A 57 -4.99 -3.91 0.95
CA ALA A 57 -4.87 -2.79 0.04
C ALA A 57 -6.12 -2.69 -0.82
N PHE A 58 -6.58 -1.47 -1.02
CA PHE A 58 -7.77 -1.17 -1.79
C PHE A 58 -7.45 -0.13 -2.85
N ILE A 59 -8.01 -0.31 -4.05
CA ILE A 59 -7.92 0.66 -5.14
C ILE A 59 -9.31 1.22 -5.36
N ASP A 60 -9.49 2.51 -5.07
CA ASP A 60 -10.80 3.18 -5.16
C ASP A 60 -11.89 2.41 -4.41
N GLY A 61 -11.55 1.90 -3.21
CA GLY A 61 -12.48 1.18 -2.37
C GLY A 61 -12.62 -0.30 -2.66
N GLN A 62 -11.95 -0.81 -3.68
CA GLN A 62 -12.03 -2.21 -4.07
C GLN A 62 -10.75 -2.95 -3.70
N GLN A 63 -10.89 -4.03 -2.93
CA GLN A 63 -9.74 -4.79 -2.45
C GLN A 63 -8.97 -5.40 -3.61
N ILE A 64 -7.64 -5.37 -3.54
CA ILE A 64 -6.79 -5.97 -4.58
C ILE A 64 -6.91 -7.48 -4.57
N GLU A 65 -6.62 -8.11 -5.70
CA GLU A 65 -6.69 -9.55 -5.86
C GLU A 65 -5.34 -10.24 -5.67
N ASP A 66 -4.26 -9.61 -6.15
CA ASP A 66 -2.93 -10.21 -6.14
C ASP A 66 -2.08 -9.67 -4.99
N ARG A 67 -2.19 -10.30 -3.82
CA ARG A 67 -1.46 -9.89 -2.63
C ARG A 67 0.03 -10.24 -2.69
N SER A 68 0.42 -11.15 -3.54
CA SER A 68 1.81 -11.62 -3.64
C SER A 68 2.60 -10.87 -4.71
N GLY A 69 2.07 -10.79 -5.91
CA GLY A 69 2.74 -10.13 -7.01
C GLY A 69 2.43 -8.65 -7.13
N LEU A 70 1.34 -8.21 -6.49
CA LEU A 70 0.89 -6.82 -6.51
C LEU A 70 0.72 -6.31 -7.95
N THR A 71 0.14 -7.14 -8.80
CA THR A 71 0.00 -6.84 -10.23
C THR A 71 -1.31 -6.15 -10.59
N ASP A 72 -2.21 -5.96 -9.62
CA ASP A 72 -3.48 -5.29 -9.88
C ASP A 72 -3.22 -3.93 -10.55
N PRO A 73 -3.90 -3.63 -11.67
CA PRO A 73 -3.71 -2.35 -12.35
C PRO A 73 -4.29 -1.20 -11.54
N VAL A 74 -3.61 -0.06 -11.58
CA VAL A 74 -4.03 1.15 -10.87
C VAL A 74 -4.35 2.23 -11.90
N PRO A 75 -5.63 2.63 -12.03
CA PRO A 75 -6.01 3.71 -12.95
C PRO A 75 -5.37 5.04 -12.55
N ALA A 76 -5.19 5.91 -13.53
CA ALA A 76 -4.71 7.26 -13.27
C ALA A 76 -5.64 7.98 -12.30
N GLY A 77 -5.08 8.62 -11.29
CA GLY A 77 -5.86 9.36 -10.30
C GLY A 77 -6.55 8.50 -9.26
N ALA A 78 -6.32 7.18 -9.26
CA ALA A 78 -6.91 6.29 -8.25
C ALA A 78 -6.35 6.56 -6.87
N VAL A 79 -7.11 6.17 -5.85
CA VAL A 79 -6.68 6.23 -4.46
C VAL A 79 -6.39 4.81 -3.98
N ILE A 80 -5.17 4.61 -3.50
CA ILE A 80 -4.73 3.35 -2.92
C ILE A 80 -4.78 3.51 -1.41
N ASP A 81 -5.61 2.72 -0.74
CA ASP A 81 -5.71 2.72 0.73
C ASP A 81 -5.04 1.46 1.28
N ILE A 82 -4.06 1.66 2.15
CA ILE A 82 -3.40 0.57 2.88
C ILE A 82 -4.02 0.53 4.28
N VAL A 83 -4.61 -0.59 4.61
CA VAL A 83 -5.40 -0.77 5.83
C VAL A 83 -4.81 -1.88 6.66
N GLN A 84 -4.66 -1.65 7.96
CA GLN A 84 -4.26 -2.70 8.89
C GLN A 84 -5.52 -3.33 9.48
N SER A 85 -5.61 -4.65 9.38
CA SER A 85 -6.72 -5.40 9.97
C SER A 85 -6.56 -5.44 11.47
N LEU A 86 -7.62 -5.04 12.19
CA LEU A 86 -7.61 -5.07 13.66
C LEU A 86 -8.00 -6.44 14.21
N SER A 87 -8.59 -7.28 13.40
CA SER A 87 -9.07 -8.59 13.84
C SER A 87 -7.93 -9.59 14.06
N GLY A 88 -6.74 -9.30 13.56
CA GLY A 88 -5.60 -10.19 13.70
C GLY A 88 -5.79 -11.55 13.03
N GLY A 89 -6.84 -11.70 12.33
CA GLY A 89 -7.13 -12.99 11.71
C GLY A 89 -7.69 -12.79 10.37
#